data_33ca2936afbd33b7b2672416e2b0d8c3
#
_entry.id   33ca2936afbd33b7b2672416e2b0d8c3
#
_cell.length_a   1.000
_cell.length_b   1.000
_cell.length_c   1.000
_cell.angle_alpha   90.00
_cell.angle_beta   90.00
_cell.angle_gamma   90.00
#
_symmetry.space_group_name_H-M   'P 1'
#
loop_
_entity.id
_entity.type
_entity.pdbx_description
1 polymer ?
#
loop_
_entity_poly.entity_id
_entity_poly.type
_entity_poly.pdbx_seq_one_letter_code
_entity_poly.pdbx_strand_id
1 'polypeptide(L)'
;KRKLGSHIFYFNTKDDWDPSWGGTTVILDDHGRFHSDSAPSFEDFDHVIKSQALGNYSLLFTRKGNSWHGVQEIHCPQGALRKVFIVEIIHRSLASRVRYFLFGQHAAGY
;
A
#
# COMPACT_ATOMS: atom_id res chain seq x y z
N LYS A 1 -16.04 -6.18 4.85
CA LYS A 1 -14.68 -6.13 5.47
C LYS A 1 -14.15 -4.72 5.38
N ARG A 2 -13.69 -4.16 6.49
CA ARG A 2 -13.05 -2.83 6.51
C ARG A 2 -11.54 -3.01 6.58
N LYS A 3 -10.81 -2.49 5.60
CA LYS A 3 -9.35 -2.43 5.65
C LYS A 3 -8.92 -1.39 6.68
N LEU A 4 -8.06 -1.77 7.60
CA LEU A 4 -7.50 -0.89 8.63
C LEU A 4 -6.15 -0.32 8.24
N GLY A 5 -5.37 -1.07 7.48
CA GLY A 5 -4.04 -0.68 7.07
C GLY A 5 -3.33 -1.74 6.25
N SER A 6 -2.09 -1.46 5.93
CA SER A 6 -1.23 -2.38 5.19
C SER A 6 0.19 -2.35 5.77
N HIS A 7 0.84 -3.50 5.78
CA HIS A 7 2.26 -3.63 6.07
C HIS A 7 2.96 -4.18 4.84
N ILE A 8 3.85 -3.41 4.27
CA ILE A 8 4.60 -3.73 3.05
C ILE A 8 6.03 -4.05 3.43
N PHE A 9 6.48 -5.24 3.06
CA PHE A 9 7.87 -5.68 3.20
C PHE A 9 8.55 -5.63 1.85
N TYR A 10 9.76 -5.09 1.80
CA TYR A 10 10.55 -4.97 0.58
C TYR A 10 11.66 -6.00 0.56
N PHE A 11 11.83 -6.67 -0.58
CA PHE A 11 12.80 -7.75 -0.74
C PHE A 11 13.88 -7.48 -1.79
N ASN A 12 13.80 -6.37 -2.50
CA ASN A 12 14.86 -5.96 -3.40
C ASN A 12 16.10 -5.54 -2.63
N THR A 13 17.27 -5.84 -3.17
CA THR A 13 18.56 -5.39 -2.68
C THR A 13 19.15 -4.36 -3.63
N LYS A 14 20.26 -3.76 -3.24
CA LYS A 14 21.02 -2.83 -4.11
C LYS A 14 21.60 -3.51 -5.35
N ASP A 15 21.67 -4.85 -5.33
CA ASP A 15 22.21 -5.63 -6.46
C ASP A 15 21.17 -5.87 -7.55
N ASP A 16 19.87 -5.83 -7.22
CA ASP A 16 18.78 -6.12 -8.14
C ASP A 16 17.79 -4.96 -8.35
N TRP A 17 17.93 -3.86 -7.60
CA TRP A 17 17.08 -2.69 -7.71
C TRP A 17 17.81 -1.40 -7.40
N ASP A 18 17.76 -0.45 -8.33
CA ASP A 18 18.24 0.90 -8.11
C ASP A 18 17.07 1.77 -7.61
N PRO A 19 17.19 2.46 -6.47
CA PRO A 19 16.16 3.35 -5.95
C PRO A 19 15.70 4.45 -6.95
N SER A 20 16.59 4.84 -7.87
CA SER A 20 16.26 5.82 -8.92
C SER A 20 15.23 5.31 -9.93
N TRP A 21 15.01 4.00 -10.02
CA TRP A 21 14.01 3.42 -10.92
C TRP A 21 12.56 3.62 -10.44
N GLY A 22 12.35 4.15 -9.27
CA GLY A 22 11.02 4.35 -8.69
C GLY A 22 10.53 3.14 -7.90
N GLY A 23 9.21 2.97 -7.84
CA GLY A 23 8.60 1.85 -7.10
C GLY A 23 8.51 2.07 -5.59
N THR A 24 8.91 3.23 -5.10
CA THR A 24 8.75 3.62 -3.70
C THR A 24 7.28 3.83 -3.37
N THR A 25 6.83 3.28 -2.26
CA THR A 25 5.50 3.58 -1.74
C THR A 25 5.54 4.94 -1.04
N VAL A 26 4.58 5.77 -1.36
CA VAL A 26 4.44 7.12 -0.81
C VAL A 26 3.12 7.23 -0.05
N ILE A 27 3.19 7.88 1.11
CA ILE A 27 2.03 8.29 1.89
C ILE A 27 1.86 9.79 1.69
N LEU A 28 0.65 10.19 1.36
CA LEU A 28 0.32 11.54 0.92
C LEU A 28 -0.69 12.16 1.88
N ASP A 29 -0.49 13.41 2.24
CA ASP A 29 -1.42 14.17 3.06
C ASP A 29 -2.01 15.31 2.24
N ASP A 30 -3.33 15.32 2.14
CA ASP A 30 -4.09 16.35 1.45
C ASP A 30 -4.70 17.39 2.40
N HIS A 31 -4.47 17.25 3.70
CA HIS A 31 -5.13 18.05 4.74
C HIS A 31 -6.67 18.07 4.61
N GLY A 32 -7.25 17.00 4.08
CA GLY A 32 -8.69 16.86 3.88
C GLY A 32 -9.27 17.65 2.70
N ARG A 33 -8.44 18.12 1.75
CA ARG A 33 -8.87 18.94 0.60
C ARG A 33 -9.58 18.13 -0.47
N PHE A 34 -9.25 16.85 -0.62
CA PHE A 34 -9.76 16.02 -1.70
C PHE A 34 -10.87 15.09 -1.24
N HIS A 35 -11.89 14.93 -2.06
CA HIS A 35 -12.93 13.93 -1.84
C HIS A 35 -12.37 12.53 -2.14
N SER A 36 -12.87 11.51 -1.44
CA SER A 36 -12.42 10.12 -1.57
C SER A 36 -12.53 9.56 -3.00
N ASP A 37 -13.44 10.11 -3.80
CA ASP A 37 -13.70 9.68 -5.18
C ASP A 37 -12.91 10.51 -6.21
N SER A 38 -12.12 11.48 -5.77
CA SER A 38 -11.24 12.24 -6.66
C SER A 38 -10.00 11.43 -7.04
N ALA A 39 -9.32 11.84 -8.11
CA ALA A 39 -8.10 11.20 -8.59
C ALA A 39 -6.97 12.27 -8.70
N PRO A 40 -6.49 12.80 -7.56
CA PRO A 40 -5.42 13.78 -7.56
C PRO A 40 -4.10 13.17 -8.03
N SER A 41 -3.22 14.01 -8.59
CA SER A 41 -1.86 13.64 -8.91
C SER A 41 -0.93 13.80 -7.70
N PHE A 42 0.28 13.23 -7.74
CA PHE A 42 1.24 13.34 -6.63
C PHE A 42 1.63 14.80 -6.32
N GLU A 43 1.63 15.66 -7.32
CA GLU A 43 1.98 17.08 -7.22
C GLU A 43 0.95 17.91 -6.47
N ASP A 44 -0.26 17.38 -6.30
CA ASP A 44 -1.35 18.06 -5.58
C ASP A 44 -1.20 17.97 -4.05
N PHE A 45 -0.20 17.23 -3.55
CA PHE A 45 -0.01 16.99 -2.12
C PHE A 45 1.18 17.79 -1.57
N ASP A 46 0.96 18.42 -0.41
CA ASP A 46 1.97 19.23 0.26
C ASP A 46 2.98 18.40 1.04
N HIS A 47 2.55 17.27 1.58
CA HIS A 47 3.39 16.37 2.37
C HIS A 47 3.43 14.97 1.77
N VAL A 48 4.66 14.48 1.61
CA VAL A 48 4.94 13.15 1.07
C VAL A 48 5.92 12.43 1.98
N ILE A 49 5.49 11.30 2.56
CA ILE A 49 6.37 10.38 3.26
C ILE A 49 6.73 9.26 2.29
N LYS A 50 8.02 9.08 2.02
CA LYS A 50 8.53 8.05 1.13
C LYS A 50 9.12 6.89 1.93
N SER A 51 8.74 5.66 1.58
CA SER A 51 9.38 4.47 2.13
C SER A 51 10.76 4.25 1.52
N GLN A 52 11.59 3.47 2.21
CA GLN A 52 12.77 2.89 1.57
C GLN A 52 12.39 1.54 0.96
N ALA A 53 12.33 1.45 -0.36
CA ALA A 53 11.86 0.27 -1.08
C ALA A 53 12.96 -0.79 -1.28
N LEU A 54 13.79 -1.01 -0.26
CA LEU A 54 14.87 -2.01 -0.25
C LEU A 54 14.68 -3.02 0.88
N GLY A 55 15.29 -4.18 0.73
CA GLY A 55 15.27 -5.24 1.73
C GLY A 55 15.76 -4.77 3.10
N ASN A 56 15.25 -5.38 4.14
CA ASN A 56 15.39 -4.99 5.54
C ASN A 56 14.63 -3.70 5.93
N TYR A 57 13.82 -3.15 5.02
CA TYR A 57 12.88 -2.07 5.32
C TYR A 57 11.45 -2.56 5.15
N SER A 58 10.55 -1.97 5.88
CA SER A 58 9.12 -2.16 5.71
C SER A 58 8.36 -0.86 5.94
N LEU A 59 7.16 -0.78 5.41
CA LEU A 59 6.25 0.34 5.62
C LEU A 59 4.95 -0.17 6.22
N LEU A 60 4.64 0.25 7.44
CA LEU A 60 3.36 0.01 8.08
C LEU A 60 2.57 1.32 8.11
N PHE A 61 1.36 1.30 7.56
CA PHE A 61 0.48 2.47 7.63
C PHE A 61 -0.97 2.06 7.86
N THR A 62 -1.70 2.93 8.53
CA THR A 62 -3.14 2.77 8.77
C THR A 62 -3.94 3.59 7.76
N ARG A 63 -5.16 3.14 7.48
CA ARG A 63 -6.08 3.80 6.57
C ARG A 63 -7.17 4.53 7.36
N LYS A 64 -7.28 5.81 7.09
CA LYS A 64 -8.44 6.64 7.50
C LYS A 64 -9.19 7.05 6.23
N GLY A 65 -10.34 7.68 6.35
CA GLY A 65 -11.20 8.03 5.21
C GLY A 65 -10.53 8.84 4.11
N ASN A 66 -9.53 9.64 4.45
CA ASN A 66 -8.75 10.49 3.55
C ASN A 66 -7.26 10.13 3.51
N SER A 67 -6.93 8.86 3.71
CA SER A 67 -5.54 8.39 3.62
C SER A 67 -5.18 8.11 2.17
N TRP A 68 -4.35 8.94 1.59
CA TRP A 68 -3.83 8.77 0.24
C TRP A 68 -2.48 8.05 0.27
N HIS A 69 -2.30 7.15 -0.66
CA HIS A 69 -1.01 6.47 -0.86
C HIS A 69 -0.91 6.02 -2.31
N GLY A 70 0.30 5.88 -2.77
CA GLY A 70 0.59 5.44 -4.12
C GLY A 70 1.97 4.83 -4.25
N VAL A 71 2.30 4.43 -5.44
CA VAL A 71 3.64 3.93 -5.78
C VAL A 71 4.21 4.84 -6.85
N GLN A 72 5.43 5.32 -6.65
CA GLN A 72 6.12 6.11 -7.67
C GLN A 72 6.27 5.31 -8.96
N GLU A 73 6.12 5.99 -10.08
CA GLU A 73 6.28 5.39 -11.39
C GLU A 73 7.62 4.65 -11.51
N ILE A 74 7.57 3.50 -12.15
CA ILE A 74 8.71 2.61 -12.28
C ILE A 74 9.29 2.75 -13.69
N HIS A 75 10.58 3.11 -13.75
CA HIS A 75 11.38 3.15 -14.96
C HIS A 75 12.63 2.28 -14.77
N CYS A 76 12.46 0.97 -14.93
CA CYS A 76 13.53 0.01 -14.73
C CYS A 76 13.91 -0.70 -16.03
N PRO A 77 15.12 -1.28 -16.11
CA PRO A 77 15.51 -2.14 -17.24
C PRO A 77 14.58 -3.32 -17.41
N GLN A 78 14.46 -3.81 -18.64
CA GLN A 78 13.70 -5.01 -18.93
C GLN A 78 14.25 -6.20 -18.12
N GLY A 79 13.37 -6.96 -17.50
CA GLY A 79 13.72 -8.10 -16.67
C GLY A 79 13.95 -7.77 -15.19
N ALA A 80 14.05 -6.51 -14.80
CA ALA A 80 14.07 -6.14 -13.39
C ALA A 80 12.70 -6.39 -12.75
N LEU A 81 12.69 -6.88 -11.50
CA LEU A 81 11.49 -7.22 -10.76
C LEU A 81 11.44 -6.48 -9.42
N ARG A 82 10.37 -5.75 -9.21
CA ARG A 82 10.06 -5.20 -7.89
C ARG A 82 9.44 -6.29 -7.02
N LYS A 83 10.09 -6.60 -5.90
CA LYS A 83 9.71 -7.69 -4.99
C LYS A 83 9.18 -7.14 -3.68
N VAL A 84 7.90 -7.36 -3.43
CA VAL A 84 7.23 -6.93 -2.20
C VAL A 84 6.32 -8.02 -1.65
N PHE A 85 6.14 -8.02 -0.34
CA PHE A 85 5.10 -8.81 0.32
C PHE A 85 4.19 -7.85 1.09
N ILE A 86 2.88 -7.95 0.86
CA ILE A 86 1.90 -7.04 1.44
C ILE A 86 0.96 -7.81 2.35
N VAL A 87 0.91 -7.41 3.61
CA VAL A 87 -0.07 -7.89 4.59
C VAL A 87 -1.16 -6.85 4.73
N GLU A 88 -2.40 -7.20 4.40
CA GLU A 88 -3.55 -6.35 4.64
C GLU A 88 -4.16 -6.62 6.02
N ILE A 89 -4.29 -5.57 6.81
CA ILE A 89 -4.91 -5.60 8.13
C ILE A 89 -6.38 -5.24 7.96
N ILE A 90 -7.27 -6.16 8.30
CA ILE A 90 -8.71 -6.00 8.13
C ILE A 90 -9.44 -6.12 9.47
N HIS A 91 -10.47 -5.31 9.65
CA HIS A 91 -11.42 -5.49 10.74
C HIS A 91 -12.50 -6.51 10.33
N ARG A 92 -12.67 -7.54 11.15
CA ARG A 92 -13.79 -8.47 11.02
C ARG A 92 -14.85 -8.13 12.06
N SER A 93 -16.03 -7.76 11.62
CA SER A 93 -17.19 -7.63 12.52
C SER A 93 -17.59 -8.99 13.08
N LEU A 94 -18.31 -9.00 14.21
CA LEU A 94 -18.85 -10.23 14.79
C LEU A 94 -19.70 -11.01 13.78
N ALA A 95 -20.54 -10.30 13.03
CA ALA A 95 -21.36 -10.90 11.97
C ALA A 95 -20.51 -11.59 10.88
N SER A 96 -19.39 -11.01 10.49
CA SER A 96 -18.48 -11.65 9.51
C SER A 96 -17.75 -12.85 10.08
N ARG A 97 -17.49 -12.86 11.40
CA ARG A 97 -16.90 -14.03 12.08
C ARG A 97 -17.87 -15.20 12.14
N VAL A 98 -19.12 -14.92 12.50
CA VAL A 98 -20.20 -15.92 12.52
C VAL A 98 -20.45 -16.50 11.13
N ARG A 99 -20.50 -15.63 10.12
CA ARG A 99 -20.68 -16.05 8.72
C ARG A 99 -19.53 -16.95 8.24
N TYR A 100 -18.29 -16.62 8.60
CA TYR A 100 -17.13 -17.45 8.29
C TYR A 100 -17.20 -18.81 8.94
N PHE A 101 -17.61 -18.86 10.21
CA PHE A 101 -17.77 -20.12 10.95
C PHE A 101 -18.86 -21.01 10.36
N LEU A 102 -19.98 -20.43 9.92
CA LEU A 102 -21.13 -21.19 9.39
C LEU A 102 -20.96 -21.60 7.92
N PHE A 103 -20.29 -20.82 7.08
CA PHE A 103 -20.28 -21.01 5.64
C PHE A 103 -18.89 -21.19 5.02
N GLY A 104 -17.83 -21.25 5.84
CA GLY A 104 -16.46 -21.44 5.39
C GLY A 104 -15.85 -20.24 4.65
N GLN A 105 -14.65 -20.43 4.12
CA GLN A 105 -13.95 -19.43 3.34
C GLN A 105 -14.53 -19.36 1.92
N HIS A 106 -15.39 -18.40 1.65
CA HIS A 106 -15.45 -17.88 0.31
C HIS A 106 -14.32 -16.86 0.15
N ALA A 107 -13.39 -17.16 -0.74
CA ALA A 107 -12.36 -16.23 -1.14
C ALA A 107 -13.03 -14.89 -1.45
N ALA A 108 -12.72 -13.88 -0.65
CA ALA A 108 -13.13 -12.53 -1.00
C ALA A 108 -12.28 -12.14 -2.20
N GLY A 109 -12.90 -12.03 -3.36
CA GLY A 109 -12.25 -11.44 -4.51
C GLY A 109 -11.64 -10.08 -4.15
N TYR A 110 -10.52 -9.82 -4.75
CA TYR A 110 -9.84 -8.54 -4.69
C TYR A 110 -10.76 -7.43 -5.22
#